data_d3def8800f49cc8ff07d50d1e44c352e
#
_entry.id   d3def8800f49cc8ff07d50d1e44c352e
#
_cell.length_a   1.000
_cell.length_b   1.000
_cell.length_c   1.000
_cell.angle_alpha   90.00
_cell.angle_beta   90.00
_cell.angle_gamma   90.00
#
_symmetry.space_group_name_H-M   'P 1'
#
loop_
_entity.id
_entity.type
_entity.pdbx_description
1 polymer ?
#
loop_
_entity_poly.entity_id
_entity_poly.type
_entity_poly.pdbx_seq_one_letter_code
_entity_poly.pdbx_strand_id
1 'polypeptide(L)'
;TGGTIIEKHITLSRKTEGLDDPVALEPEQFAMMVHVIHQSEATLRHYGIDLGKKRIIEQISEQFGTEKVYKVLGDGVKRLAQSELQNYGRTNRSLHFMNDYAAGHVILPKDIGVLRTEKELSVGISPEFLDEIIGKTLAHDVKSGQGVRFDHFMN
;
A
#
# COMPACT_ATOMS: atom_id res chain seq x y z
N THR A 1 -16.09 5.01 -11.99
CA THR A 1 -16.21 6.06 -12.99
C THR A 1 -14.89 6.44 -13.68
N GLY A 2 -14.05 5.46 -13.99
CA GLY A 2 -12.74 5.64 -14.66
C GLY A 2 -11.69 4.64 -14.22
N GLY A 3 -11.87 4.01 -13.06
CA GLY A 3 -11.05 2.88 -12.63
C GLY A 3 -11.35 1.65 -13.48
N THR A 4 -10.33 0.88 -13.81
CA THR A 4 -10.42 -0.35 -14.58
C THR A 4 -10.13 -1.58 -13.73
N ILE A 5 -9.55 -1.39 -12.56
CA ILE A 5 -9.20 -2.43 -11.58
C ILE A 5 -9.68 -1.97 -10.21
N ILE A 6 -10.33 -2.86 -9.47
CA ILE A 6 -10.77 -2.64 -8.10
C ILE A 6 -10.15 -3.72 -7.22
N GLU A 7 -9.41 -3.30 -6.20
CA GLU A 7 -8.89 -4.17 -5.15
C GLU A 7 -9.67 -3.94 -3.86
N LYS A 8 -10.14 -5.00 -3.24
CA LYS A 8 -10.89 -4.92 -1.99
C LYS A 8 -10.69 -6.16 -1.13
N HIS A 9 -10.38 -5.95 0.14
CA HIS A 9 -10.31 -7.03 1.13
C HIS A 9 -11.67 -7.72 1.31
N ILE A 10 -11.66 -9.04 1.41
CA ILE A 10 -12.83 -9.86 1.72
C ILE A 10 -12.54 -10.69 2.96
N THR A 11 -13.52 -10.82 3.84
CA THR A 11 -13.48 -11.69 5.02
C THR A 11 -14.78 -12.50 5.16
N LEU A 12 -14.73 -13.63 5.80
CA LEU A 12 -15.95 -14.39 6.14
C LEU A 12 -16.77 -13.72 7.25
N SER A 13 -16.10 -12.97 8.15
CA SER A 13 -16.76 -12.18 9.19
C SER A 13 -15.86 -11.06 9.66
N ARG A 14 -16.43 -9.87 9.82
CA ARG A 14 -15.74 -8.71 10.42
C ARG A 14 -15.49 -8.86 11.93
N LYS A 15 -16.03 -9.92 12.54
CA LYS A 15 -15.88 -10.22 13.97
C LYS A 15 -14.68 -11.14 14.24
N THR A 16 -13.99 -11.61 13.20
CA THR A 16 -12.75 -12.37 13.34
C THR A 16 -11.58 -11.42 13.65
N GLU A 17 -10.51 -11.97 14.21
CA GLU A 17 -9.36 -11.18 14.72
C GLU A 17 -8.28 -10.92 13.65
N GLY A 18 -8.64 -11.07 12.37
CA GLY A 18 -7.73 -10.73 11.27
C GLY A 18 -7.49 -9.22 11.19
N LEU A 19 -6.27 -8.84 10.87
CA LEU A 19 -5.83 -7.44 10.86
C LEU A 19 -6.72 -6.53 9.99
N ASP A 20 -7.18 -7.04 8.84
CA ASP A 20 -7.97 -6.29 7.86
C ASP A 20 -9.47 -6.58 7.94
N ASP A 21 -9.92 -7.51 8.79
CA ASP A 21 -11.33 -7.88 8.91
C ASP A 21 -12.27 -6.69 9.18
N PRO A 22 -11.91 -5.72 10.04
CA PRO A 22 -12.79 -4.58 10.31
C PRO A 22 -13.11 -3.71 9.08
N VAL A 23 -12.21 -3.69 8.09
CA VAL A 23 -12.33 -2.88 6.86
C VAL A 23 -12.65 -3.71 5.62
N ALA A 24 -12.67 -5.05 5.74
CA ALA A 24 -13.01 -5.97 4.67
C ALA A 24 -14.52 -6.00 4.38
N LEU A 25 -14.91 -6.50 3.22
CA LEU A 25 -16.30 -6.81 2.91
C LEU A 25 -16.61 -8.27 3.22
N GLU A 26 -17.77 -8.51 3.81
CA GLU A 26 -18.33 -9.87 3.93
C GLU A 26 -18.88 -10.32 2.58
N PRO A 27 -19.06 -11.66 2.33
CA PRO A 27 -19.38 -12.19 1.00
C PRO A 27 -20.58 -11.54 0.33
N GLU A 28 -21.65 -11.27 1.08
CA GLU A 28 -22.86 -10.62 0.55
C GLU A 28 -22.59 -9.17 0.13
N GLN A 29 -21.80 -8.45 0.92
CA GLN A 29 -21.40 -7.07 0.58
C GLN A 29 -20.48 -7.04 -0.63
N PHE A 30 -19.59 -8.04 -0.77
CA PHE A 30 -18.70 -8.16 -1.92
C PHE A 30 -19.52 -8.48 -3.19
N ALA A 31 -20.49 -9.40 -3.10
CA ALA A 31 -21.40 -9.70 -4.22
C ALA A 31 -22.21 -8.48 -4.63
N MET A 32 -22.72 -7.69 -3.67
CA MET A 32 -23.41 -6.44 -3.96
C MET A 32 -22.50 -5.43 -4.66
N MET A 33 -21.25 -5.27 -4.22
CA MET A 33 -20.27 -4.41 -4.89
C MET A 33 -20.07 -4.82 -6.35
N VAL A 34 -19.87 -6.11 -6.63
CA VAL A 34 -19.72 -6.64 -8.00
C VAL A 34 -20.97 -6.34 -8.84
N HIS A 35 -22.14 -6.56 -8.28
CA HIS A 35 -23.41 -6.26 -8.97
C HIS A 35 -23.52 -4.77 -9.35
N VAL A 36 -23.23 -3.87 -8.44
CA VAL A 36 -23.27 -2.43 -8.69
C VAL A 36 -22.23 -2.01 -9.73
N ILE A 37 -21.06 -2.64 -9.75
CA ILE A 37 -20.04 -2.39 -10.77
C ILE A 37 -20.59 -2.76 -12.17
N HIS A 38 -21.17 -3.96 -12.32
CA HIS A 38 -21.75 -4.40 -13.60
C HIS A 38 -22.92 -3.51 -14.07
N GLN A 39 -23.78 -3.04 -13.13
CA GLN A 39 -24.82 -2.07 -13.47
C GLN A 39 -24.21 -0.74 -13.95
N SER A 40 -23.15 -0.28 -13.28
CA SER A 40 -22.46 0.96 -13.66
C SER A 40 -21.81 0.84 -15.04
N GLU A 41 -21.20 -0.30 -15.36
CA GLU A 41 -20.68 -0.59 -16.71
C GLU A 41 -21.77 -0.57 -17.78
N ALA A 42 -22.93 -1.15 -17.49
CA ALA A 42 -24.07 -1.13 -18.40
C ALA A 42 -24.56 0.31 -18.63
N THR A 43 -24.61 1.12 -17.58
CA THR A 43 -24.98 2.54 -17.65
C THR A 43 -23.98 3.33 -18.51
N LEU A 44 -22.68 3.11 -18.32
CA LEU A 44 -21.64 3.77 -19.12
C LEU A 44 -21.70 3.35 -20.60
N ARG A 45 -21.96 2.07 -20.88
CA ARG A 45 -22.14 1.59 -22.27
C ARG A 45 -23.36 2.19 -22.95
N HIS A 46 -24.45 2.36 -22.21
CA HIS A 46 -25.71 2.89 -22.76
C HIS A 46 -25.70 4.40 -23.01
N TYR A 47 -25.17 5.19 -22.05
CA TYR A 47 -25.21 6.64 -22.07
C TYR A 47 -23.92 7.32 -22.49
N GLY A 48 -22.85 6.55 -22.72
CA GLY A 48 -21.49 7.09 -22.88
C GLY A 48 -20.87 7.51 -21.55
N ILE A 49 -19.58 7.87 -21.60
CA ILE A 49 -18.77 8.08 -20.40
C ILE A 49 -19.29 9.27 -19.58
N ASP A 50 -19.51 10.42 -20.18
CA ASP A 50 -19.82 11.65 -19.44
C ASP A 50 -21.23 11.63 -18.82
N LEU A 51 -22.24 11.31 -19.62
CA LEU A 51 -23.61 11.23 -19.14
C LEU A 51 -23.80 10.03 -18.21
N GLY A 52 -23.16 8.90 -18.50
CA GLY A 52 -23.21 7.71 -17.65
C GLY A 52 -22.60 7.96 -16.27
N LYS A 53 -21.43 8.63 -16.19
CA LYS A 53 -20.83 9.04 -14.91
C LYS A 53 -21.78 9.92 -14.10
N LYS A 54 -22.39 10.92 -14.74
CA LYS A 54 -23.33 11.81 -14.05
C LYS A 54 -24.50 11.02 -13.45
N ARG A 55 -25.12 10.13 -14.22
CA ARG A 55 -26.23 9.28 -13.76
C ARG A 55 -25.83 8.35 -12.61
N ILE A 56 -24.65 7.74 -12.69
CA ILE A 56 -24.14 6.89 -11.61
C ILE A 56 -23.94 7.68 -10.33
N ILE A 57 -23.36 8.89 -10.42
CA ILE A 57 -23.17 9.77 -9.26
C ILE A 57 -24.50 10.21 -8.66
N GLU A 58 -25.49 10.58 -9.48
CA GLU A 58 -26.84 10.91 -9.05
C GLU A 58 -27.48 9.73 -8.29
N GLN A 59 -27.46 8.53 -8.86
CA GLN A 59 -28.02 7.33 -8.27
C GLN A 59 -27.36 6.97 -6.92
N ILE A 60 -26.02 7.04 -6.84
CA ILE A 60 -25.29 6.79 -5.60
C ILE A 60 -25.59 7.89 -4.56
N SER A 61 -25.75 9.13 -5.02
CA SER A 61 -26.08 10.27 -4.14
C SER A 61 -27.46 10.16 -3.53
N GLU A 62 -28.43 9.64 -4.28
CA GLU A 62 -29.79 9.34 -3.75
C GLU A 62 -29.72 8.26 -2.66
N GLN A 63 -28.87 7.24 -2.84
CA GLN A 63 -28.75 6.12 -1.90
C GLN A 63 -27.96 6.47 -0.63
N PHE A 64 -26.83 7.18 -0.76
CA PHE A 64 -25.86 7.40 0.32
C PHE A 64 -25.76 8.85 0.82
N GLY A 65 -26.43 9.77 0.16
CA GLY A 65 -26.36 11.21 0.43
C GLY A 65 -25.26 11.91 -0.39
N THR A 66 -25.63 13.05 -0.98
CA THR A 66 -24.78 13.81 -1.91
C THR A 66 -23.46 14.24 -1.27
N GLU A 67 -23.48 14.80 -0.07
CA GLU A 67 -22.28 15.26 0.63
C GLU A 67 -21.27 14.12 0.82
N LYS A 68 -21.73 12.97 1.28
CA LYS A 68 -20.89 11.78 1.50
C LYS A 68 -20.27 11.27 0.20
N VAL A 69 -21.05 11.23 -0.87
CA VAL A 69 -20.57 10.76 -2.18
C VAL A 69 -19.49 11.69 -2.72
N TYR A 70 -19.69 12.99 -2.72
CA TYR A 70 -18.68 13.93 -3.20
C TYR A 70 -17.42 13.94 -2.33
N LYS A 71 -17.54 13.74 -1.02
CA LYS A 71 -16.39 13.61 -0.13
C LYS A 71 -15.51 12.41 -0.48
N VAL A 72 -16.09 11.26 -0.86
CA VAL A 72 -15.32 10.04 -1.21
C VAL A 72 -14.88 9.99 -2.66
N LEU A 73 -15.53 10.71 -3.57
CA LEU A 73 -15.10 10.80 -4.97
C LEU A 73 -13.72 11.47 -5.12
N GLY A 74 -13.41 12.41 -4.23
CA GLY A 74 -12.20 13.20 -4.29
C GLY A 74 -12.13 14.11 -5.53
N ASP A 75 -10.95 14.61 -5.82
CA ASP A 75 -10.68 15.54 -6.92
C ASP A 75 -9.86 14.93 -8.07
N GLY A 76 -9.62 13.62 -8.03
CA GLY A 76 -8.84 12.90 -9.04
C GLY A 76 -7.31 13.11 -8.95
N VAL A 77 -6.84 13.88 -7.97
CA VAL A 77 -5.41 14.11 -7.76
C VAL A 77 -4.91 13.18 -6.66
N LYS A 78 -3.98 12.28 -7.00
CA LYS A 78 -3.35 11.41 -6.02
C LYS A 78 -2.41 12.24 -5.14
N ARG A 79 -2.69 12.24 -3.84
CA ARG A 79 -1.84 12.85 -2.81
C ARG A 79 -1.86 12.00 -1.56
N LEU A 80 -0.81 12.13 -0.75
CA LEU A 80 -0.75 11.46 0.54
C LEU A 80 -1.84 12.01 1.46
N ALA A 81 -2.67 11.14 2.01
CA ALA A 81 -3.72 11.54 2.93
C ALA A 81 -3.12 11.99 4.28
N GLN A 82 -3.81 12.92 4.97
CA GLN A 82 -3.36 13.40 6.28
C GLN A 82 -3.16 12.26 7.29
N SER A 83 -4.02 11.23 7.23
CA SER A 83 -3.94 10.04 8.08
C SER A 83 -2.73 9.14 7.75
N GLU A 84 -2.18 9.25 6.54
CA GLU A 84 -1.03 8.44 6.10
C GLU A 84 0.31 9.11 6.42
N LEU A 85 0.34 10.46 6.59
CA LEU A 85 1.56 11.23 6.80
C LEU A 85 2.40 10.71 7.97
N GLN A 86 1.77 10.28 9.06
CA GLN A 86 2.48 9.77 10.23
C GLN A 86 3.20 8.44 10.00
N ASN A 87 2.72 7.66 9.03
CA ASN A 87 3.24 6.33 8.69
C ASN A 87 4.16 6.37 7.46
N TYR A 88 4.05 7.42 6.65
CA TYR A 88 4.84 7.55 5.43
C TYR A 88 6.34 7.54 5.73
N GLY A 89 7.10 6.72 5.00
CA GLY A 89 8.53 6.51 5.23
C GLY A 89 8.88 5.63 6.44
N ARG A 90 7.94 5.35 7.34
CA ARG A 90 8.16 4.53 8.55
C ARG A 90 7.69 3.09 8.41
N THR A 91 6.72 2.85 7.55
CA THR A 91 6.17 1.52 7.26
C THR A 91 6.47 1.06 5.84
N ASN A 92 7.19 1.87 5.07
CA ASN A 92 7.68 1.47 3.77
C ASN A 92 8.73 0.36 3.90
N ARG A 93 8.88 -0.41 2.84
CA ARG A 93 9.96 -1.39 2.77
C ARG A 93 11.30 -0.68 2.63
N SER A 94 12.31 -1.19 3.34
CA SER A 94 13.69 -0.73 3.27
C SER A 94 14.65 -1.91 3.35
N LEU A 95 15.94 -1.66 3.10
CA LEU A 95 16.98 -2.68 3.16
C LEU A 95 17.42 -2.91 4.60
N HIS A 96 17.55 -4.19 5.01
CA HIS A 96 17.94 -4.59 6.36
C HIS A 96 18.96 -5.72 6.31
N PHE A 97 19.87 -5.75 7.28
CA PHE A 97 20.77 -6.87 7.47
C PHE A 97 20.01 -8.08 8.02
N MET A 98 20.22 -9.25 7.41
CA MET A 98 19.51 -10.49 7.78
C MET A 98 20.14 -11.20 8.98
N ASN A 99 21.42 -10.94 9.26
CA ASN A 99 22.17 -11.49 10.39
C ASN A 99 23.11 -10.42 10.98
N ASP A 100 23.78 -10.78 12.07
CA ASP A 100 24.90 -10.01 12.59
C ASP A 100 26.11 -10.19 11.68
N TYR A 101 26.77 -9.11 11.31
CA TYR A 101 28.00 -9.13 10.51
C TYR A 101 29.04 -8.22 11.14
N ALA A 102 30.30 -8.68 11.14
CA ALA A 102 31.43 -7.90 11.64
C ALA A 102 31.96 -6.91 10.59
N ALA A 103 32.66 -5.88 11.06
CA ALA A 103 33.45 -4.99 10.20
C ALA A 103 34.36 -5.80 9.28
N GLY A 104 34.51 -5.36 8.03
CA GLY A 104 35.29 -6.06 7.00
C GLY A 104 34.47 -7.13 6.23
N HIS A 105 33.24 -7.45 6.63
CA HIS A 105 32.39 -8.37 5.87
C HIS A 105 32.00 -7.74 4.52
N VAL A 106 32.10 -8.51 3.44
CA VAL A 106 31.66 -8.12 2.09
C VAL A 106 30.23 -8.57 1.88
N ILE A 107 29.34 -7.62 1.58
CA ILE A 107 27.90 -7.86 1.44
C ILE A 107 27.58 -8.71 0.22
N LEU A 108 26.84 -9.78 0.45
CA LEU A 108 26.27 -10.67 -0.57
C LEU A 108 24.75 -10.46 -0.67
N PRO A 109 24.09 -10.83 -1.79
CA PRO A 109 22.65 -10.68 -1.95
C PRO A 109 21.81 -11.32 -0.82
N LYS A 110 22.26 -12.47 -0.27
CA LYS A 110 21.58 -13.18 0.82
C LYS A 110 21.66 -12.46 2.18
N ASP A 111 22.57 -11.50 2.33
CA ASP A 111 22.81 -10.80 3.59
C ASP A 111 21.83 -9.65 3.81
N ILE A 112 21.13 -9.27 2.75
CA ILE A 112 20.18 -8.13 2.75
C ILE A 112 18.77 -8.62 2.49
N GLY A 113 17.83 -8.17 3.33
CA GLY A 113 16.39 -8.37 3.17
C GLY A 113 15.66 -7.07 2.90
N VAL A 114 14.57 -7.14 2.12
CA VAL A 114 13.65 -6.04 1.89
C VAL A 114 12.47 -6.19 2.86
N LEU A 115 12.55 -5.52 4.00
CA LEU A 115 11.60 -5.67 5.10
C LEU A 115 10.77 -4.40 5.33
N ARG A 116 9.57 -4.56 5.89
CA ARG A 116 8.84 -3.47 6.53
C ARG A 116 9.37 -3.26 7.94
N THR A 117 9.53 -2.01 8.34
CA THR A 117 10.03 -1.71 9.69
C THR A 117 9.00 -1.98 10.78
N GLU A 118 7.70 -1.93 10.45
CA GLU A 118 6.55 -2.07 11.37
C GLU A 118 6.71 -1.21 12.66
N LYS A 119 7.48 -0.12 12.57
CA LYS A 119 7.87 0.77 13.68
C LYS A 119 8.78 0.11 14.75
N GLU A 120 9.16 -1.14 14.55
CA GLU A 120 10.04 -1.91 15.45
C GLU A 120 11.50 -1.85 14.98
N LEU A 121 11.71 -1.97 13.67
CA LEU A 121 13.04 -1.91 13.09
C LEU A 121 13.43 -0.45 12.74
N SER A 122 14.73 -0.17 12.77
CA SER A 122 15.26 1.09 12.22
C SER A 122 15.07 1.14 10.70
N VAL A 123 14.63 2.29 10.19
CA VAL A 123 14.44 2.47 8.73
C VAL A 123 15.80 2.39 8.03
N GLY A 124 15.90 1.53 7.00
CA GLY A 124 17.04 1.44 6.09
C GLY A 124 16.86 2.31 4.84
N ILE A 125 17.85 2.29 3.95
CA ILE A 125 17.77 2.91 2.62
C ILE A 125 16.73 2.21 1.75
N SER A 126 16.26 2.92 0.69
CA SER A 126 15.27 2.41 -0.26
C SER A 126 15.76 1.14 -0.96
N PRO A 127 14.88 0.17 -1.28
CA PRO A 127 15.23 -1.06 -2.00
C PRO A 127 15.90 -0.83 -3.37
N GLU A 128 15.69 0.32 -4.00
CA GLU A 128 16.34 0.67 -5.27
C GLU A 128 17.88 0.72 -5.19
N PHE A 129 18.44 0.91 -3.99
CA PHE A 129 19.88 0.93 -3.76
C PHE A 129 20.51 -0.47 -3.50
N LEU A 130 19.74 -1.55 -3.62
CA LEU A 130 20.23 -2.89 -3.34
C LEU A 130 21.49 -3.22 -4.15
N ASP A 131 21.46 -2.98 -5.45
CA ASP A 131 22.58 -3.30 -6.35
C ASP A 131 23.84 -2.46 -6.06
N GLU A 132 23.65 -1.25 -5.50
CA GLU A 132 24.76 -0.37 -5.14
C GLU A 132 25.55 -0.83 -3.91
N ILE A 133 24.91 -1.60 -3.03
CA ILE A 133 25.53 -2.06 -1.77
C ILE A 133 26.07 -3.47 -1.85
N ILE A 134 25.64 -4.29 -2.80
CA ILE A 134 26.21 -5.63 -3.01
C ILE A 134 27.70 -5.52 -3.40
N GLY A 135 28.53 -6.29 -2.72
CA GLY A 135 29.98 -6.27 -2.91
C GLY A 135 30.72 -5.19 -2.09
N LYS A 136 30.01 -4.26 -1.43
CA LYS A 136 30.65 -3.29 -0.53
C LYS A 136 31.10 -3.97 0.78
N THR A 137 32.11 -3.41 1.40
CA THR A 137 32.68 -3.89 2.65
C THR A 137 32.17 -3.06 3.84
N LEU A 138 31.75 -3.71 4.92
CA LEU A 138 31.30 -3.05 6.14
C LEU A 138 32.45 -2.31 6.85
N ALA A 139 32.22 -1.08 7.23
CA ALA A 139 33.14 -0.26 8.02
C ALA A 139 33.06 -0.58 9.54
N HIS A 140 31.91 -1.08 10.01
CA HIS A 140 31.67 -1.44 11.41
C HIS A 140 30.73 -2.63 11.52
N ASP A 141 30.64 -3.19 12.74
CA ASP A 141 29.70 -4.27 13.05
C ASP A 141 28.27 -3.81 12.87
N VAL A 142 27.41 -4.68 12.38
CA VAL A 142 25.98 -4.45 12.22
C VAL A 142 25.18 -5.60 12.83
N LYS A 143 23.92 -5.35 13.15
CA LYS A 143 23.01 -6.32 13.77
C LYS A 143 21.90 -6.76 12.84
N SER A 144 21.44 -8.00 13.05
CA SER A 144 20.26 -8.54 12.39
C SER A 144 19.05 -7.60 12.58
N GLY A 145 18.31 -7.34 11.51
CA GLY A 145 17.16 -6.42 11.50
C GLY A 145 17.52 -4.94 11.43
N GLN A 146 18.79 -4.56 11.61
CA GLN A 146 19.23 -3.18 11.49
C GLN A 146 19.04 -2.68 10.06
N GLY A 147 18.42 -1.48 9.91
CA GLY A 147 18.28 -0.83 8.60
C GLY A 147 19.64 -0.46 8.00
N VAL A 148 19.82 -0.80 6.73
CA VAL A 148 21.04 -0.47 5.99
C VAL A 148 21.14 1.03 5.76
N ARG A 149 22.34 1.59 5.91
CA ARG A 149 22.67 2.99 5.65
C ARG A 149 23.98 3.07 4.85
N PHE A 150 24.16 4.14 4.09
CA PHE A 150 25.40 4.30 3.31
C PHE A 150 26.65 4.44 4.17
N ASP A 151 26.51 5.00 5.39
CA ASP A 151 27.62 5.13 6.35
C ASP A 151 28.07 3.81 7.00
N HIS A 152 27.38 2.71 6.75
CA HIS A 152 27.82 1.37 7.16
C HIS A 152 28.99 0.83 6.32
N PHE A 153 29.27 1.42 5.15
CA PHE A 153 30.24 0.90 4.21
C PHE A 153 31.53 1.72 4.18
N MET A 154 32.63 1.04 3.86
CA MET A 154 33.89 1.71 3.55
C MET A 154 33.75 2.51 2.24
N ASN A 155 34.36 3.68 2.20
CA ASN A 155 34.42 4.52 1.00
C ASN A 155 35.33 3.91 -0.07
#